data_1ced19ff3c98692a5651ff5505d8ca75
#
_entry.id   1ced19ff3c98692a5651ff5505d8ca75
#
_cell.length_a   1.000
_cell.length_b   1.000
_cell.length_c   1.000
_cell.angle_alpha   90.00
_cell.angle_beta   90.00
_cell.angle_gamma   90.00
#
_symmetry.space_group_name_H-M   'P 1'
#
loop_
_entity.id
_entity.type
_entity.pdbx_description
1 polymer ?
#
loop_
_entity_poly.entity_id
_entity_poly.type
_entity_poly.pdbx_seq_one_letter_code
_entity_poly.pdbx_strand_id
1 'polypeptide(L)'
;FDRGTFEIDDKILTLQLRGGELHGSTLKETDEYQSCTGYLCQKWIHKSSTYNQSKNSYNYRKYAYPYLRLPELFYNYAEADFEYNGSLSPLSLEYLNRVRKRCGLPRFQDSWALVGGIPSGSELRKVLHQERSIEFLFEGRRFHDLRRWKEAPEVMNKEPRSWNRDGKTQEDFYQVIPANQGGRVRVFEAPKSYWLAIPMSQINKNPNLVQNPGY
;
A
#
# COMPACT_ATOMS: atom_id res chain seq x y z
N PHE A 1 9.15 -9.00 -8.31
CA PHE A 1 9.97 -9.43 -9.43
C PHE A 1 11.45 -9.25 -9.09
N ASP A 2 12.12 -10.32 -8.69
CA ASP A 2 13.53 -10.34 -8.32
C ASP A 2 14.47 -10.16 -9.52
N ARG A 3 13.92 -10.31 -10.74
CA ARG A 3 14.61 -10.23 -12.04
C ARG A 3 13.82 -9.38 -13.04
N GLY A 4 13.03 -8.44 -12.60
CA GLY A 4 12.35 -7.52 -13.49
C GLY A 4 13.34 -6.69 -14.31
N THR A 5 12.94 -6.29 -15.51
CA THR A 5 13.72 -5.35 -16.33
C THR A 5 13.16 -3.95 -16.22
N PHE A 6 14.02 -2.95 -16.31
CA PHE A 6 13.67 -1.55 -16.39
C PHE A 6 14.57 -0.83 -17.39
N GLU A 7 14.09 0.23 -17.96
CA GLU A 7 14.80 1.01 -18.97
C GLU A 7 15.27 2.35 -18.38
N ILE A 8 16.56 2.63 -18.53
CA ILE A 8 17.17 3.91 -18.17
C ILE A 8 18.12 4.29 -19.31
N ASP A 9 17.94 5.50 -19.85
CA ASP A 9 18.80 6.07 -20.91
C ASP A 9 19.00 5.09 -22.11
N ASP A 10 17.87 4.57 -22.62
CA ASP A 10 17.81 3.59 -23.71
C ASP A 10 18.53 2.24 -23.42
N LYS A 11 18.86 1.99 -22.16
CA LYS A 11 19.45 0.72 -21.72
C LYS A 11 18.46 -0.10 -20.91
N ILE A 12 18.29 -1.35 -21.29
CA ILE A 12 17.52 -2.30 -20.51
C ILE A 12 18.41 -2.89 -19.43
N LEU A 13 18.06 -2.62 -18.19
CA LEU A 13 18.75 -3.14 -17.00
C LEU A 13 17.89 -4.20 -16.33
N THR A 14 18.53 -5.20 -15.74
CA THR A 14 17.84 -6.24 -14.97
C THR A 14 18.00 -5.97 -13.50
N LEU A 15 16.90 -5.98 -12.74
CA LEU A 15 16.92 -5.98 -11.30
C LEU A 15 17.59 -7.26 -10.77
N GLN A 16 18.42 -7.11 -9.77
CA GLN A 16 19.15 -8.21 -9.12
C GLN A 16 18.90 -8.06 -7.62
N LEU A 17 17.78 -8.61 -7.13
CA LEU A 17 17.26 -8.37 -5.77
C LEU A 17 17.52 -9.53 -4.80
N ARG A 18 18.11 -10.64 -5.25
CA ARG A 18 18.41 -11.78 -4.38
C ARG A 18 19.57 -11.49 -3.43
N GLY A 19 19.67 -12.29 -2.40
CA GLY A 19 20.72 -12.15 -1.38
C GLY A 19 22.13 -12.13 -1.97
N GLY A 20 22.88 -11.08 -1.67
CA GLY A 20 24.24 -10.86 -2.15
C GLY A 20 24.37 -10.28 -3.56
N GLU A 21 23.27 -9.97 -4.24
CA GLU A 21 23.28 -9.35 -5.56
C GLU A 21 23.33 -7.82 -5.50
N LEU A 22 23.56 -7.18 -6.68
CA LEU A 22 23.80 -5.74 -6.81
C LEU A 22 22.71 -4.85 -6.17
N HIS A 23 21.43 -5.23 -6.33
CA HIS A 23 20.28 -4.48 -5.79
C HIS A 23 19.65 -5.22 -4.60
N GLY A 24 20.21 -6.36 -4.23
CA GLY A 24 19.75 -7.20 -3.13
C GLY A 24 20.12 -6.61 -1.80
N SER A 25 19.38 -7.00 -0.78
CA SER A 25 19.71 -6.71 0.59
C SER A 25 20.98 -7.47 0.97
N THR A 26 22.08 -6.78 1.11
CA THR A 26 23.14 -7.28 1.98
C THR A 26 22.72 -6.91 3.40
N LEU A 27 22.64 -7.87 4.29
CA LEU A 27 22.31 -7.68 5.72
C LEU A 27 23.32 -6.81 6.50
N LYS A 28 24.02 -5.92 5.85
CA LYS A 28 24.82 -4.93 6.55
C LYS A 28 23.87 -3.88 7.10
N GLU A 29 23.82 -3.81 8.40
CA GLU A 29 22.94 -2.99 9.26
C GLU A 29 22.93 -1.48 8.95
N THR A 30 23.65 -1.03 7.96
CA THR A 30 23.87 0.39 7.63
C THR A 30 23.16 0.88 6.36
N ASP A 31 22.48 0.02 5.62
CA ASP A 31 21.85 0.44 4.38
C ASP A 31 20.41 0.95 4.60
N GLU A 32 20.31 2.23 4.93
CA GLU A 32 19.05 2.98 5.06
C GLU A 32 18.19 2.97 3.80
N TYR A 33 18.73 2.52 2.67
CA TYR A 33 18.10 2.58 1.35
C TYR A 33 17.47 1.27 0.88
N GLN A 34 17.50 0.22 1.69
CA GLN A 34 17.00 -1.10 1.29
C GLN A 34 15.55 -1.31 1.68
N SER A 35 14.78 -1.95 0.79
CA SER A 35 13.44 -2.39 1.13
C SER A 35 13.47 -3.46 2.22
N CYS A 36 12.81 -3.21 3.35
CA CYS A 36 12.68 -4.20 4.42
C CYS A 36 11.73 -5.36 4.07
N THR A 37 11.03 -5.29 2.94
CA THR A 37 10.04 -6.29 2.52
C THR A 37 10.38 -7.00 1.21
N GLY A 38 11.43 -6.55 0.49
CA GLY A 38 11.72 -7.02 -0.86
C GLY A 38 10.81 -6.45 -1.95
N TYR A 39 9.86 -5.57 -1.59
CA TYR A 39 9.04 -4.83 -2.55
C TYR A 39 9.61 -3.44 -2.78
N LEU A 40 9.60 -3.01 -4.04
CA LEU A 40 10.03 -1.67 -4.44
C LEU A 40 8.80 -0.82 -4.80
N CYS A 41 8.82 0.45 -4.38
CA CYS A 41 7.80 1.42 -4.74
C CYS A 41 8.22 2.18 -5.98
N GLN A 42 7.43 2.08 -7.07
CA GLN A 42 7.60 2.89 -8.29
C GLN A 42 6.66 4.10 -8.35
N LYS A 43 5.73 4.25 -7.41
CA LYS A 43 4.97 5.47 -7.26
C LYS A 43 5.89 6.61 -6.85
N TRP A 44 5.55 7.83 -7.17
CA TRP A 44 6.26 9.04 -6.75
C TRP A 44 7.66 9.21 -7.35
N ILE A 45 8.00 8.40 -8.36
CA ILE A 45 9.25 8.52 -9.10
C ILE A 45 8.92 8.92 -10.54
N HIS A 46 9.47 10.04 -11.00
CA HIS A 46 9.35 10.44 -12.40
C HIS A 46 10.38 9.66 -13.24
N LYS A 47 9.96 9.12 -14.38
CA LYS A 47 10.82 8.31 -15.26
C LYS A 47 12.12 9.00 -15.69
N SER A 48 12.10 10.34 -15.81
CA SER A 48 13.28 11.14 -16.17
C SER A 48 14.13 11.54 -14.96
N SER A 49 13.86 11.02 -13.75
CA SER A 49 14.78 11.21 -12.63
C SER A 49 15.95 10.23 -12.79
N THR A 50 17.17 10.75 -12.74
CA THR A 50 18.37 9.96 -12.97
C THR A 50 19.33 10.08 -11.78
N TYR A 51 20.13 9.05 -11.57
CA TYR A 51 21.24 9.06 -10.61
C TYR A 51 22.55 9.12 -11.36
N ASN A 52 23.38 10.10 -11.05
CA ASN A 52 24.73 10.21 -11.58
C ASN A 52 25.73 9.59 -10.59
N GLN A 53 26.18 8.39 -10.88
CA GLN A 53 27.10 7.65 -10.01
C GLN A 53 28.45 8.35 -9.82
N SER A 54 28.99 8.97 -10.87
CA SER A 54 30.31 9.66 -10.82
C SER A 54 30.29 10.88 -9.90
N LYS A 55 29.14 11.55 -9.79
CA LYS A 55 28.95 12.76 -8.96
C LYS A 55 28.23 12.45 -7.64
N ASN A 56 27.85 11.19 -7.40
CA ASN A 56 26.99 10.78 -6.28
C ASN A 56 25.80 11.73 -6.09
N SER A 57 25.09 12.03 -7.17
CA SER A 57 24.02 13.03 -7.17
C SER A 57 22.80 12.56 -7.94
N TYR A 58 21.63 12.99 -7.47
CA TYR A 58 20.35 12.74 -8.11
C TYR A 58 19.90 13.97 -8.88
N ASN A 59 19.42 13.75 -10.10
CA ASN A 59 18.70 14.74 -10.88
C ASN A 59 17.20 14.42 -10.80
N TYR A 60 16.50 15.08 -9.88
CA TYR A 60 15.07 14.86 -9.67
C TYR A 60 14.23 15.71 -10.63
N ARG A 61 13.35 15.05 -11.35
CA ARG A 61 12.29 15.74 -12.09
C ARG A 61 11.15 16.08 -11.13
N LYS A 62 10.86 17.38 -10.97
CA LYS A 62 9.72 17.85 -10.18
C LYS A 62 8.41 17.50 -10.88
N TYR A 63 7.42 17.07 -10.12
CA TYR A 63 6.05 16.86 -10.57
C TYR A 63 5.07 17.29 -9.46
N ALA A 64 3.81 17.55 -9.84
CA ALA A 64 2.78 17.89 -8.87
C ALA A 64 2.33 16.63 -8.11
N TYR A 65 2.38 16.68 -6.78
CA TYR A 65 1.87 15.61 -5.95
C TYR A 65 0.34 15.73 -5.83
N PRO A 66 -0.43 14.72 -6.23
CA PRO A 66 -1.88 14.77 -6.16
C PRO A 66 -2.37 14.45 -4.75
N TYR A 67 -2.94 15.42 -4.07
CA TYR A 67 -3.61 15.22 -2.77
C TYR A 67 -4.92 14.44 -2.89
N LEU A 68 -5.66 14.68 -3.96
CA LEU A 68 -6.91 13.99 -4.29
C LEU A 68 -6.87 13.55 -5.74
N ARG A 69 -7.24 12.31 -5.99
CA ARG A 69 -7.32 11.75 -7.33
C ARG A 69 -8.74 11.26 -7.63
N LEU A 70 -9.15 11.36 -8.88
CA LEU A 70 -10.46 10.91 -9.32
C LEU A 70 -10.82 9.46 -8.94
N PRO A 71 -9.90 8.47 -8.96
CA PRO A 71 -10.16 7.14 -8.42
C PRO A 71 -10.69 7.11 -6.99
N GLU A 72 -10.33 8.08 -6.13
CA GLU A 72 -10.85 8.13 -4.77
C GLU A 72 -12.36 8.37 -4.76
N LEU A 73 -12.86 9.25 -5.61
CA LEU A 73 -14.30 9.47 -5.76
C LEU A 73 -15.00 8.23 -6.33
N PHE A 74 -14.35 7.54 -7.26
CA PHE A 74 -14.91 6.31 -7.85
C PHE A 74 -15.06 5.21 -6.81
N TYR A 75 -14.04 4.95 -5.99
CA TYR A 75 -14.14 3.97 -4.92
C TYR A 75 -15.08 4.41 -3.80
N ASN A 76 -15.10 5.70 -3.44
CA ASN A 76 -16.05 6.22 -2.46
C ASN A 76 -17.50 6.00 -2.93
N TYR A 77 -17.77 6.25 -4.20
CA TYR A 77 -19.11 6.03 -4.76
C TYR A 77 -19.46 4.54 -4.76
N ALA A 78 -18.57 3.67 -5.26
CA ALA A 78 -18.85 2.24 -5.34
C ALA A 78 -19.03 1.60 -3.95
N GLU A 79 -18.26 2.04 -2.95
CA GLU A 79 -18.41 1.59 -1.56
C GLU A 79 -19.78 2.06 -0.99
N ALA A 80 -20.11 3.34 -1.15
CA ALA A 80 -21.36 3.90 -0.64
C ALA A 80 -22.59 3.26 -1.31
N ASP A 81 -22.53 3.05 -2.62
CA ASP A 81 -23.59 2.39 -3.39
C ASP A 81 -23.80 0.95 -2.90
N PHE A 82 -22.71 0.21 -2.72
CA PHE A 82 -22.78 -1.15 -2.18
C PHE A 82 -23.33 -1.18 -0.75
N GLU A 83 -22.87 -0.30 0.15
CA GLU A 83 -23.36 -0.27 1.53
C GLU A 83 -24.84 0.11 1.63
N TYR A 84 -25.33 0.92 0.70
CA TYR A 84 -26.74 1.33 0.65
C TYR A 84 -27.64 0.29 -0.02
N ASN A 85 -27.23 -0.25 -1.17
CA ASN A 85 -28.05 -1.13 -2.01
C ASN A 85 -27.76 -2.63 -1.85
N GLY A 86 -26.68 -3.01 -1.16
CA GLY A 86 -26.21 -4.41 -1.03
C GLY A 86 -25.62 -4.98 -2.31
N SER A 87 -25.49 -4.19 -3.38
CA SER A 87 -24.98 -4.58 -4.69
C SER A 87 -24.38 -3.39 -5.42
N LEU A 88 -23.62 -3.64 -6.49
CA LEU A 88 -23.04 -2.60 -7.32
C LEU A 88 -23.99 -2.21 -8.45
N SER A 89 -24.31 -0.93 -8.55
CA SER A 89 -25.03 -0.38 -9.70
C SER A 89 -24.18 -0.39 -10.98
N PRO A 90 -24.80 -0.23 -12.16
CA PRO A 90 -24.05 -0.08 -13.41
C PRO A 90 -23.02 1.05 -13.37
N LEU A 91 -23.31 2.15 -12.67
CA LEU A 91 -22.41 3.29 -12.52
C LEU A 91 -21.21 2.95 -11.62
N SER A 92 -21.42 2.20 -10.53
CA SER A 92 -20.32 1.69 -9.69
C SER A 92 -19.39 0.81 -10.49
N LEU A 93 -19.93 -0.12 -11.29
CA LEU A 93 -19.13 -0.97 -12.17
C LEU A 93 -18.38 -0.16 -13.22
N GLU A 94 -19.01 0.87 -13.79
CA GLU A 94 -18.32 1.78 -14.72
C GLU A 94 -17.12 2.45 -14.06
N TYR A 95 -17.28 2.99 -12.85
CA TYR A 95 -16.21 3.67 -12.13
C TYR A 95 -15.06 2.74 -11.76
N LEU A 96 -15.36 1.55 -11.25
CA LEU A 96 -14.33 0.53 -11.00
C LEU A 96 -13.59 0.15 -12.29
N ASN A 97 -14.33 -0.03 -13.38
CA ASN A 97 -13.76 -0.39 -14.68
C ASN A 97 -12.87 0.71 -15.29
N ARG A 98 -13.14 1.99 -15.02
CA ARG A 98 -12.25 3.09 -15.43
C ARG A 98 -10.88 2.96 -14.77
N VAL A 99 -10.83 2.63 -13.48
CA VAL A 99 -9.57 2.41 -12.75
C VAL A 99 -8.85 1.18 -13.31
N ARG A 100 -9.55 0.07 -13.42
CA ARG A 100 -9.00 -1.21 -13.91
C ARG A 100 -8.44 -1.08 -15.34
N LYS A 101 -9.17 -0.41 -16.24
CA LYS A 101 -8.74 -0.15 -17.62
C LYS A 101 -7.43 0.63 -17.67
N ARG A 102 -7.26 1.65 -16.83
CA ARG A 102 -6.02 2.42 -16.74
C ARG A 102 -4.82 1.53 -16.36
N CYS A 103 -5.05 0.51 -15.55
CA CYS A 103 -4.04 -0.45 -15.12
C CYS A 103 -3.88 -1.66 -16.07
N GLY A 104 -4.57 -1.67 -17.22
CA GLY A 104 -4.53 -2.80 -18.16
C GLY A 104 -5.25 -4.05 -17.66
N LEU A 105 -6.13 -3.92 -16.68
CA LEU A 105 -6.87 -5.06 -16.11
C LEU A 105 -8.21 -5.28 -16.85
N PRO A 106 -8.69 -6.53 -16.92
CA PRO A 106 -10.04 -6.84 -17.40
C PRO A 106 -11.10 -6.11 -16.57
N ARG A 107 -12.30 -5.97 -17.13
CA ARG A 107 -13.43 -5.39 -16.39
C ARG A 107 -13.71 -6.21 -15.10
N PHE A 108 -14.22 -5.54 -14.09
CA PHE A 108 -14.51 -6.15 -12.78
C PHE A 108 -15.40 -7.39 -12.92
N GLN A 109 -16.54 -7.24 -13.60
CA GLN A 109 -17.47 -8.33 -13.82
C GLN A 109 -16.90 -9.48 -14.65
N ASP A 110 -16.03 -9.20 -15.63
CA ASP A 110 -15.41 -10.23 -16.45
C ASP A 110 -14.40 -11.06 -15.65
N SER A 111 -13.64 -10.41 -14.77
CA SER A 111 -12.71 -11.10 -13.87
C SER A 111 -13.45 -12.04 -12.92
N TRP A 112 -14.56 -11.58 -12.35
CA TRP A 112 -15.35 -12.38 -11.42
C TRP A 112 -16.18 -13.48 -12.10
N ALA A 113 -16.55 -13.30 -13.37
CA ALA A 113 -17.24 -14.34 -14.14
C ALA A 113 -16.39 -15.64 -14.27
N LEU A 114 -15.05 -15.52 -14.25
CA LEU A 114 -14.14 -16.67 -14.31
C LEU A 114 -14.16 -17.54 -13.04
N VAL A 115 -14.66 -17.02 -11.92
CA VAL A 115 -14.67 -17.69 -10.61
C VAL A 115 -16.07 -17.79 -10.00
N GLY A 116 -17.10 -17.75 -10.82
CA GLY A 116 -18.49 -17.95 -10.40
C GLY A 116 -19.34 -16.70 -10.24
N GLY A 117 -18.84 -15.53 -10.64
CA GLY A 117 -19.58 -14.27 -10.62
C GLY A 117 -19.11 -13.32 -9.50
N ILE A 118 -19.67 -12.11 -9.54
CA ILE A 118 -19.38 -11.10 -8.50
C ILE A 118 -19.90 -11.60 -7.14
N PRO A 119 -19.06 -11.64 -6.10
CA PRO A 119 -19.52 -12.05 -4.77
C PRO A 119 -20.54 -11.07 -4.20
N SER A 120 -21.20 -11.44 -3.11
CA SER A 120 -22.19 -10.60 -2.44
C SER A 120 -21.86 -10.42 -0.95
N GLY A 121 -22.58 -9.52 -0.29
CA GLY A 121 -22.46 -9.31 1.16
C GLY A 121 -21.04 -9.00 1.61
N SER A 122 -20.59 -9.66 2.69
CA SER A 122 -19.28 -9.41 3.29
C SER A 122 -18.10 -9.70 2.35
N GLU A 123 -18.26 -10.64 1.44
CA GLU A 123 -17.18 -10.96 0.49
C GLU A 123 -17.01 -9.85 -0.56
N LEU A 124 -18.10 -9.26 -1.07
CA LEU A 124 -18.02 -8.11 -1.96
C LEU A 124 -17.40 -6.90 -1.25
N ARG A 125 -17.74 -6.68 0.02
CA ARG A 125 -17.11 -5.63 0.84
C ARG A 125 -15.60 -5.81 0.91
N LYS A 126 -15.13 -7.01 1.22
CA LYS A 126 -13.68 -7.32 1.24
C LYS A 126 -13.01 -7.05 -0.11
N VAL A 127 -13.67 -7.39 -1.20
CA VAL A 127 -13.15 -7.15 -2.55
C VAL A 127 -13.02 -5.66 -2.82
N LEU A 128 -14.03 -4.85 -2.51
CA LEU A 128 -13.97 -3.39 -2.68
C LEU A 128 -12.87 -2.77 -1.83
N HIS A 129 -12.74 -3.19 -0.57
CA HIS A 129 -11.67 -2.76 0.33
C HIS A 129 -10.28 -3.15 -0.20
N GLN A 130 -10.14 -4.34 -0.79
CA GLN A 130 -8.90 -4.82 -1.38
C GLN A 130 -8.54 -4.01 -2.65
N GLU A 131 -9.46 -3.83 -3.58
CA GLU A 131 -9.26 -3.03 -4.80
C GLU A 131 -8.84 -1.60 -4.44
N ARG A 132 -9.55 -0.97 -3.50
CA ARG A 132 -9.21 0.35 -2.99
C ARG A 132 -7.81 0.38 -2.36
N SER A 133 -7.46 -0.62 -1.58
CA SER A 133 -6.16 -0.70 -0.91
C SER A 133 -5.00 -0.81 -1.89
N ILE A 134 -5.20 -1.55 -2.98
CA ILE A 134 -4.21 -1.69 -4.05
C ILE A 134 -4.04 -0.37 -4.82
N GLU A 135 -5.15 0.27 -5.19
CA GLU A 135 -5.11 1.55 -5.91
C GLU A 135 -4.38 2.63 -5.12
N PHE A 136 -4.61 2.71 -3.81
CA PHE A 136 -4.03 3.75 -2.94
C PHE A 136 -2.81 3.32 -2.16
N LEU A 137 -2.15 2.24 -2.58
CA LEU A 137 -0.88 1.81 -2.00
C LEU A 137 0.14 2.95 -2.07
N PHE A 138 0.83 3.23 -0.97
CA PHE A 138 1.78 4.35 -0.77
C PHE A 138 1.18 5.77 -0.86
N GLU A 139 -0.15 5.92 -0.74
CA GLU A 139 -0.81 7.23 -0.72
C GLU A 139 -1.35 7.64 0.67
N GLY A 140 -0.99 6.90 1.70
CA GLY A 140 -1.40 7.20 3.09
C GLY A 140 -2.87 6.90 3.43
N ARG A 141 -3.67 6.38 2.47
CA ARG A 141 -5.11 6.16 2.67
C ARG A 141 -5.42 4.96 3.57
N ARG A 142 -4.61 3.89 3.49
CA ARG A 142 -4.86 2.61 4.17
C ARG A 142 -5.07 2.75 5.68
N PHE A 143 -4.30 3.60 6.35
CA PHE A 143 -4.43 3.84 7.78
C PHE A 143 -5.82 4.39 8.17
N HIS A 144 -6.33 5.34 7.40
CA HIS A 144 -7.65 5.93 7.62
C HIS A 144 -8.77 4.97 7.25
N ASP A 145 -8.63 4.25 6.14
CA ASP A 145 -9.59 3.26 5.67
C ASP A 145 -9.79 2.14 6.69
N LEU A 146 -8.72 1.53 7.19
CA LEU A 146 -8.81 0.48 8.22
C LEU A 146 -9.49 0.95 9.50
N ARG A 147 -9.31 2.22 9.88
CA ARG A 147 -9.96 2.80 11.07
C ARG A 147 -11.46 3.02 10.84
N ARG A 148 -11.86 3.60 9.71
CA ARG A 148 -13.28 3.84 9.40
C ARG A 148 -14.05 2.55 9.14
N TRP A 149 -13.42 1.53 8.56
CA TRP A 149 -13.99 0.19 8.37
C TRP A 149 -14.03 -0.66 9.65
N LYS A 150 -13.37 -0.21 10.72
CA LYS A 150 -13.19 -0.97 11.97
C LYS A 150 -12.38 -2.25 11.80
N GLU A 151 -11.60 -2.38 10.75
CA GLU A 151 -10.71 -3.51 10.46
C GLU A 151 -9.31 -3.35 11.07
N ALA A 152 -9.00 -2.17 11.63
CA ALA A 152 -7.66 -1.85 12.14
C ALA A 152 -7.14 -2.85 13.19
N PRO A 153 -7.93 -3.30 14.21
CA PRO A 153 -7.43 -4.27 15.19
C PRO A 153 -7.01 -5.59 14.55
N GLU A 154 -7.77 -6.06 13.57
CA GLU A 154 -7.50 -7.33 12.89
C GLU A 154 -6.29 -7.23 11.96
N VAL A 155 -6.20 -6.13 11.18
CA VAL A 155 -5.19 -6.01 10.13
C VAL A 155 -3.88 -5.47 10.66
N MET A 156 -3.91 -4.46 11.55
CA MET A 156 -2.70 -3.79 12.02
C MET A 156 -1.93 -4.57 13.07
N ASN A 157 -2.59 -5.51 13.79
CA ASN A 157 -1.93 -6.39 14.74
C ASN A 157 -1.32 -7.63 14.07
N LYS A 158 -1.58 -7.86 12.79
CA LYS A 158 -0.92 -8.95 12.05
C LYS A 158 0.55 -8.62 11.84
N GLU A 159 1.39 -9.63 12.01
CA GLU A 159 2.81 -9.51 11.71
C GLU A 159 3.01 -9.21 10.23
N PRO A 160 3.76 -8.14 9.88
CA PRO A 160 4.09 -7.86 8.49
C PRO A 160 4.93 -8.97 7.89
N ARG A 161 4.73 -9.24 6.63
CA ARG A 161 5.45 -10.28 5.89
C ARG A 161 6.28 -9.68 4.77
N SER A 162 7.34 -10.36 4.42
CA SER A 162 8.29 -9.99 3.36
C SER A 162 8.64 -11.20 2.51
N TRP A 163 9.22 -10.94 1.34
CA TRP A 163 10.01 -11.95 0.67
C TRP A 163 11.29 -12.24 1.46
N ASN A 164 11.83 -13.46 1.31
CA ASN A 164 13.12 -13.81 1.88
C ASN A 164 14.24 -13.12 1.08
N ARG A 165 14.63 -11.93 1.51
CA ARG A 165 15.65 -11.10 0.83
C ARG A 165 17.03 -11.72 0.81
N ASP A 166 17.29 -12.70 1.66
CA ASP A 166 18.57 -13.41 1.77
C ASP A 166 18.61 -14.63 0.85
N GLY A 167 17.47 -15.00 0.27
CA GLY A 167 17.34 -16.10 -0.67
C GLY A 167 18.18 -15.88 -1.91
N LYS A 168 19.03 -16.87 -2.22
CA LYS A 168 19.95 -16.82 -3.38
C LYS A 168 19.35 -17.42 -4.65
N THR A 169 18.37 -18.29 -4.50
CA THR A 169 17.59 -18.85 -5.62
C THR A 169 16.24 -18.15 -5.75
N GLN A 170 15.55 -18.40 -6.85
CA GLN A 170 14.20 -17.87 -7.06
C GLN A 170 13.23 -18.44 -6.02
N GLU A 171 13.30 -19.72 -5.77
CA GLU A 171 12.46 -20.44 -4.81
C GLU A 171 12.68 -19.93 -3.39
N ASP A 172 13.92 -19.69 -3.00
CA ASP A 172 14.25 -19.13 -1.69
C ASP A 172 13.79 -17.70 -1.54
N PHE A 173 14.01 -16.86 -2.57
CA PHE A 173 13.64 -15.44 -2.52
C PHE A 173 12.12 -15.26 -2.35
N TYR A 174 11.31 -16.04 -3.07
CA TYR A 174 9.85 -15.92 -3.01
C TYR A 174 9.20 -16.63 -1.81
N GLN A 175 9.99 -17.14 -0.88
CA GLN A 175 9.44 -17.59 0.40
C GLN A 175 8.95 -16.38 1.20
N VAL A 176 7.71 -16.48 1.69
CA VAL A 176 7.09 -15.42 2.50
C VAL A 176 7.44 -15.66 3.96
N ILE A 177 8.26 -14.78 4.51
CA ILE A 177 8.75 -14.82 5.89
C ILE A 177 8.27 -13.61 6.70
N PRO A 178 8.31 -13.63 8.03
CA PRO A 178 8.12 -12.43 8.84
C PRO A 178 9.07 -11.31 8.44
N ALA A 179 8.54 -10.09 8.26
CA ALA A 179 9.38 -8.94 7.94
C ALA A 179 10.20 -8.51 9.17
N ASN A 180 11.50 -8.39 9.00
CA ASN A 180 12.35 -7.83 10.05
C ASN A 180 12.00 -6.34 10.26
N GLN A 181 11.51 -6.01 11.45
CA GLN A 181 11.10 -4.67 11.85
C GLN A 181 12.07 -4.04 12.87
N GLY A 182 13.26 -4.62 13.05
CA GLY A 182 14.20 -4.17 14.09
C GLY A 182 13.62 -4.29 15.51
N GLY A 183 12.87 -5.35 15.77
CA GLY A 183 12.23 -5.60 17.07
C GLY A 183 10.97 -4.75 17.35
N ARG A 184 10.51 -3.93 16.41
CA ARG A 184 9.28 -3.13 16.58
C ARG A 184 8.05 -4.00 16.36
N VAL A 185 7.17 -4.03 17.34
CA VAL A 185 5.85 -4.68 17.25
C VAL A 185 4.80 -3.61 17.00
N ARG A 186 3.92 -3.85 16.02
CA ARG A 186 2.75 -3.00 15.80
C ARG A 186 1.66 -3.44 16.75
N VAL A 187 1.09 -2.50 17.47
CA VAL A 187 -0.03 -2.75 18.38
C VAL A 187 -1.12 -1.71 18.10
N PHE A 188 -2.31 -2.20 17.82
CA PHE A 188 -3.52 -1.40 17.72
C PHE A 188 -4.48 -1.81 18.82
N GLU A 189 -4.61 -0.99 19.85
CA GLU A 189 -5.47 -1.22 21.01
C GLU A 189 -6.82 -0.49 20.82
N ALA A 190 -7.90 -1.22 20.64
CA ALA A 190 -9.24 -0.65 20.60
C ALA A 190 -9.78 -0.48 22.03
N PRO A 191 -10.51 0.60 22.36
CA PRO A 191 -10.88 1.73 21.51
C PRO A 191 -9.80 2.82 21.39
N LYS A 192 -8.78 2.80 22.24
CA LYS A 192 -7.74 3.83 22.38
C LYS A 192 -7.14 4.26 21.04
N SER A 193 -6.62 3.31 20.24
CA SER A 193 -5.90 3.60 18.99
C SER A 193 -6.78 4.14 17.86
N TYR A 194 -8.10 4.15 18.01
CA TYR A 194 -8.99 4.86 17.08
C TYR A 194 -8.91 6.39 17.22
N TRP A 195 -8.46 6.88 18.35
CA TRP A 195 -8.31 8.28 18.67
C TRP A 195 -6.83 8.66 18.75
N LEU A 196 -6.54 9.92 18.71
CA LEU A 196 -5.20 10.43 19.02
C LEU A 196 -5.27 11.08 20.41
N ALA A 197 -4.21 10.94 21.20
CA ALA A 197 -4.10 11.63 22.46
C ALA A 197 -4.18 13.15 22.24
N ILE A 198 -4.95 13.85 23.06
CA ILE A 198 -4.89 15.30 23.12
C ILE A 198 -3.61 15.65 23.89
N PRO A 199 -2.71 16.49 23.35
CA PRO A 199 -1.48 16.84 24.04
C PRO A 199 -1.78 17.45 25.41
N MET A 200 -1.10 16.99 26.45
CA MET A 200 -1.30 17.51 27.83
C MET A 200 -1.14 19.03 27.92
N SER A 201 -0.26 19.60 27.08
CA SER A 201 -0.11 21.05 26.99
C SER A 201 -1.39 21.78 26.56
N GLN A 202 -2.29 21.14 25.85
CA GLN A 202 -3.59 21.71 25.47
C GLN A 202 -4.63 21.52 26.57
N ILE A 203 -4.64 20.36 27.22
CA ILE A 203 -5.51 20.09 28.37
C ILE A 203 -5.20 21.09 29.52
N ASN A 204 -3.92 21.31 29.80
CA ASN A 204 -3.49 22.26 30.83
C ASN A 204 -3.88 23.72 30.52
N LYS A 205 -4.05 24.08 29.25
CA LYS A 205 -4.50 25.41 28.82
C LYS A 205 -6.02 25.58 28.87
N ASN A 206 -6.74 24.47 28.68
CA ASN A 206 -8.20 24.49 28.65
C ASN A 206 -8.76 23.35 29.52
N PRO A 207 -9.16 23.65 30.76
CA PRO A 207 -9.67 22.66 31.71
C PRO A 207 -10.99 21.99 31.29
N ASN A 208 -11.65 22.50 30.24
CA ASN A 208 -12.85 21.87 29.67
C ASN A 208 -12.52 20.75 28.67
N LEU A 209 -11.26 20.58 28.33
CA LEU A 209 -10.83 19.46 27.47
C LEU A 209 -10.72 18.19 28.31
N VAL A 210 -11.42 17.15 27.85
CA VAL A 210 -11.34 15.79 28.39
C VAL A 210 -10.52 14.95 27.47
N GLN A 211 -9.57 14.19 28.03
CA GLN A 211 -8.73 13.28 27.25
C GLN A 211 -9.55 12.19 26.56
N ASN A 212 -9.10 11.78 25.39
CA ASN A 212 -9.72 10.66 24.69
C ASN A 212 -9.58 9.35 25.48
N PRO A 213 -10.55 8.41 25.35
CA PRO A 213 -10.56 7.17 26.11
C PRO A 213 -9.26 6.36 25.97
N GLY A 214 -8.69 5.96 27.10
CA GLY A 214 -7.50 5.10 27.16
C GLY A 214 -6.15 5.83 27.20
N TYR A 215 -6.14 7.19 27.26
CA TYR A 215 -4.93 8.00 27.42
C TYR A 215 -4.87 8.67 28.78
#